data_941a8e003fce122a3264bbb5747ae66a
#
_entry.id   941a8e003fce122a3264bbb5747ae66a
#
_cell.length_a   1.000
_cell.length_b   1.000
_cell.length_c   1.000
_cell.angle_alpha   90.00
_cell.angle_beta   90.00
_cell.angle_gamma   90.00
#
_symmetry.space_group_name_H-M   'P 1'
#
loop_
_entity.id
_entity.type
_entity.pdbx_description
1 polymer ?
#
loop_
_entity_poly.entity_id
_entity_poly.type
_entity_poly.pdbx_seq_one_letter_code
_entity_poly.pdbx_strand_id
1 'polypeptide(L)'
;MIDQLTASFQRSEKLQKHVRFLYSKGSLYKVFNGNLLFHGCVPMTEDGQLLTFTLGGKARSGKEFFDFADTAARQAYYHKPGSPERQQGMDFLWFLWAGRNSPIFGRNRMTTFERRLIKDESAWTEPKNAYYTYYQDPAVCDDLLKEFGLEGPHCHIINGHIPVKSKKGESPIKGGGKLLVIDGGFCKAYQQTTGIAGYTLIYNSACYRLVSHEPFVGRAEAIRTSQDIASTSVVFERLESRLKIAGTDVG
;
A
#
# COMPACT_ATOMS: atom_id res chain seq x y z
N MET A 1 4.36 -32.45 3.06
CA MET A 1 3.35 -31.41 3.34
C MET A 1 3.63 -30.12 2.56
N ILE A 2 4.80 -29.48 2.69
CA ILE A 2 5.15 -28.23 1.93
C ILE A 2 5.08 -28.49 0.42
N ASP A 3 5.69 -29.57 -0.10
CA ASP A 3 5.64 -29.91 -1.53
C ASP A 3 4.22 -30.11 -2.05
N GLN A 4 3.33 -30.69 -1.23
CA GLN A 4 1.92 -30.85 -1.60
C GLN A 4 1.20 -29.51 -1.66
N LEU A 5 1.48 -28.59 -0.72
CA LEU A 5 0.90 -27.25 -0.72
C LEU A 5 1.40 -26.46 -1.94
N THR A 6 2.69 -26.52 -2.21
CA THR A 6 3.30 -25.88 -3.40
C THR A 6 2.68 -26.43 -4.69
N ALA A 7 2.58 -27.75 -4.82
CA ALA A 7 1.98 -28.38 -5.99
C ALA A 7 0.49 -28.01 -6.15
N SER A 8 -0.27 -27.95 -5.04
CA SER A 8 -1.67 -27.55 -5.04
C SER A 8 -1.83 -26.08 -5.50
N PHE A 9 -0.97 -25.18 -4.99
CA PHE A 9 -0.93 -23.77 -5.40
C PHE A 9 -0.64 -23.64 -6.89
N GLN A 10 0.38 -24.34 -7.38
CA GLN A 10 0.81 -24.28 -8.78
C GLN A 10 -0.24 -24.86 -9.75
N ARG A 11 -1.01 -25.88 -9.33
CA ARG A 11 -2.07 -26.50 -10.13
C ARG A 11 -3.39 -25.75 -10.13
N SER A 12 -3.59 -24.80 -9.24
CA SER A 12 -4.83 -24.02 -9.16
C SER A 12 -4.95 -23.06 -10.33
N GLU A 13 -5.72 -23.42 -11.36
CA GLU A 13 -5.92 -22.58 -12.57
C GLU A 13 -6.46 -21.18 -12.23
N LYS A 14 -7.42 -21.11 -11.31
CA LYS A 14 -8.00 -19.83 -10.88
C LYS A 14 -6.94 -18.93 -10.25
N LEU A 15 -6.11 -19.47 -9.38
CA LEU A 15 -5.04 -18.74 -8.73
C LEU A 15 -3.99 -18.29 -9.73
N GLN A 16 -3.59 -19.18 -10.67
CA GLN A 16 -2.64 -18.81 -11.72
C GLN A 16 -3.16 -17.71 -12.65
N LYS A 17 -4.47 -17.68 -12.94
CA LYS A 17 -5.10 -16.57 -13.67
C LYS A 17 -5.00 -15.25 -12.91
N HIS A 18 -5.26 -15.26 -11.59
CA HIS A 18 -5.15 -14.07 -10.74
C HIS A 18 -3.71 -13.58 -10.63
N VAL A 19 -2.75 -14.48 -10.43
CA VAL A 19 -1.32 -14.13 -10.36
C VAL A 19 -0.85 -13.53 -11.68
N ARG A 20 -1.22 -14.14 -12.81
CA ARG A 20 -0.89 -13.61 -14.14
C ARG A 20 -1.47 -12.22 -14.37
N PHE A 21 -2.72 -12.01 -13.97
CA PHE A 21 -3.35 -10.70 -14.04
C PHE A 21 -2.59 -9.68 -13.18
N LEU A 22 -2.24 -10.04 -11.95
CA LEU A 22 -1.46 -9.19 -11.06
C LEU A 22 -0.14 -8.75 -11.69
N TYR A 23 0.64 -9.67 -12.23
CA TYR A 23 1.91 -9.34 -12.90
C TYR A 23 1.74 -8.57 -14.22
N SER A 24 0.61 -8.73 -14.92
CA SER A 24 0.35 -8.02 -16.17
C SER A 24 -0.15 -6.58 -15.97
N LYS A 25 -0.83 -6.29 -14.86
CA LYS A 25 -1.49 -5.01 -14.59
C LYS A 25 -1.03 -4.30 -13.32
N GLY A 26 -0.48 -5.03 -12.37
CA GLY A 26 0.03 -4.48 -11.12
C GLY A 26 1.44 -3.91 -11.26
N SER A 27 1.82 -3.11 -10.29
CA SER A 27 3.18 -2.58 -10.09
C SER A 27 3.37 -2.26 -8.61
N LEU A 28 4.62 -2.04 -8.20
CA LEU A 28 4.92 -1.64 -6.81
C LEU A 28 4.46 -0.22 -6.50
N TYR A 29 4.40 0.63 -7.51
CA TYR A 29 3.79 1.95 -7.44
C TYR A 29 3.17 2.32 -8.78
N LYS A 30 2.35 3.35 -8.78
CA LYS A 30 1.80 3.96 -9.98
C LYS A 30 1.72 5.47 -9.82
N VAL A 31 2.15 6.20 -10.83
CA VAL A 31 1.83 7.61 -10.99
C VAL A 31 0.65 7.69 -11.96
N PHE A 32 -0.39 8.41 -11.57
CA PHE A 32 -1.58 8.58 -12.40
C PHE A 32 -2.32 9.87 -12.05
N ASN A 33 -2.50 10.74 -13.03
CA ASN A 33 -3.20 12.02 -12.90
C ASN A 33 -2.76 12.83 -11.68
N GLY A 34 -1.44 13.04 -11.52
CA GLY A 34 -0.89 13.77 -10.38
C GLY A 34 -0.88 13.00 -9.05
N ASN A 35 -1.31 11.75 -9.04
CA ASN A 35 -1.31 10.94 -7.82
C ASN A 35 -0.20 9.88 -7.86
N LEU A 36 0.52 9.75 -6.74
CA LEU A 36 1.47 8.67 -6.48
C LEU A 36 0.79 7.60 -5.62
N LEU A 37 0.61 6.42 -6.17
CA LEU A 37 -0.05 5.30 -5.49
C LEU A 37 0.98 4.21 -5.17
N PHE A 38 1.03 3.76 -3.93
CA PHE A 38 1.79 2.57 -3.49
C PHE A 38 1.14 1.95 -2.25
N HIS A 39 1.45 0.68 -1.97
CA HIS A 39 0.78 -0.04 -0.89
C HIS A 39 1.31 0.33 0.51
N GLY A 40 2.60 0.13 0.75
CA GLY A 40 3.21 0.20 2.09
C GLY A 40 3.88 1.55 2.39
N CYS A 41 5.18 1.64 2.15
CA CYS A 41 5.96 2.84 2.46
C CYS A 41 7.07 3.08 1.43
N VAL A 42 7.52 4.32 1.32
CA VAL A 42 8.84 4.64 0.76
C VAL A 42 9.84 4.56 1.92
N PRO A 43 10.78 3.58 1.93
CA PRO A 43 11.63 3.37 3.08
C PRO A 43 12.48 4.59 3.44
N MET A 44 12.49 4.94 4.73
CA MET A 44 13.23 6.08 5.28
C MET A 44 14.14 5.66 6.42
N THR A 45 15.20 6.41 6.62
CA THR A 45 16.07 6.37 7.80
C THR A 45 15.40 7.04 8.99
N GLU A 46 15.95 6.85 10.20
CA GLU A 46 15.38 7.42 11.43
C GLU A 46 15.41 8.97 11.47
N ASP A 47 16.23 9.59 10.63
CA ASP A 47 16.32 11.04 10.44
C ASP A 47 15.47 11.57 9.27
N GLY A 48 14.63 10.69 8.66
CA GLY A 48 13.65 11.08 7.63
C GLY A 48 14.21 11.21 6.21
N GLN A 49 15.42 10.72 5.96
CA GLN A 49 15.98 10.66 4.61
C GLN A 49 15.55 9.38 3.90
N LEU A 50 15.60 9.36 2.57
CA LEU A 50 15.35 8.16 1.79
C LEU A 50 16.39 7.08 2.13
N LEU A 51 15.93 5.90 2.52
CA LEU A 51 16.82 4.78 2.81
C LEU A 51 17.45 4.25 1.53
N THR A 52 18.78 4.14 1.53
CA THR A 52 19.55 3.61 0.40
C THR A 52 19.82 2.12 0.57
N PHE A 53 19.57 1.36 -0.48
CA PHE A 53 19.87 -0.07 -0.58
C PHE A 53 21.00 -0.30 -1.59
N THR A 54 22.00 -1.10 -1.23
CA THR A 54 23.05 -1.53 -2.17
C THR A 54 22.64 -2.86 -2.79
N LEU A 55 22.28 -2.83 -4.07
CA LEU A 55 21.75 -3.97 -4.82
C LEU A 55 22.53 -4.14 -6.11
N GLY A 56 23.17 -5.31 -6.28
CA GLY A 56 24.04 -5.58 -7.42
C GLY A 56 25.21 -4.58 -7.54
N GLY A 57 25.77 -4.14 -6.40
CA GLY A 57 26.86 -3.18 -6.34
C GLY A 57 26.46 -1.71 -6.61
N LYS A 58 25.18 -1.43 -6.84
CA LYS A 58 24.66 -0.07 -7.07
C LYS A 58 23.76 0.38 -5.90
N ALA A 59 23.98 1.58 -5.40
CA ALA A 59 23.15 2.23 -4.39
C ALA A 59 21.85 2.73 -5.05
N ARG A 60 20.69 2.45 -4.44
CA ARG A 60 19.36 2.86 -4.91
C ARG A 60 18.50 3.31 -3.74
N SER A 61 17.73 4.36 -3.95
CA SER A 61 16.73 4.85 -2.99
C SER A 61 15.47 5.31 -3.74
N GLY A 62 14.42 5.67 -3.05
CA GLY A 62 13.22 6.28 -3.60
C GLY A 62 12.70 5.56 -4.84
N LYS A 63 12.41 6.32 -5.88
CA LYS A 63 11.88 5.81 -7.16
C LYS A 63 12.78 4.76 -7.81
N GLU A 64 14.11 4.99 -7.83
CA GLU A 64 15.05 4.03 -8.44
C GLU A 64 15.03 2.66 -7.75
N PHE A 65 14.84 2.65 -6.44
CA PHE A 65 14.65 1.41 -5.68
C PHE A 65 13.34 0.71 -6.05
N PHE A 66 12.24 1.44 -6.18
CA PHE A 66 10.95 0.86 -6.60
C PHE A 66 10.99 0.30 -8.03
N ASP A 67 11.63 0.99 -8.97
CA ASP A 67 11.81 0.53 -10.36
C ASP A 67 12.63 -0.78 -10.40
N PHE A 68 13.71 -0.86 -9.60
CA PHE A 68 14.48 -2.08 -9.46
C PHE A 68 13.65 -3.21 -8.85
N ALA A 69 12.88 -2.92 -7.80
CA ALA A 69 12.06 -3.90 -7.10
C ALA A 69 10.94 -4.48 -8.01
N ASP A 70 10.29 -3.64 -8.82
CA ASP A 70 9.30 -4.10 -9.80
C ASP A 70 9.96 -4.98 -10.87
N THR A 71 11.14 -4.59 -11.35
CA THR A 71 11.92 -5.39 -12.30
C THR A 71 12.28 -6.76 -11.72
N ALA A 72 12.81 -6.81 -10.51
CA ALA A 72 13.18 -8.06 -9.83
C ALA A 72 11.96 -8.98 -9.61
N ALA A 73 10.83 -8.41 -9.20
CA ALA A 73 9.58 -9.16 -9.06
C ALA A 73 9.12 -9.78 -10.38
N ARG A 74 9.24 -9.05 -11.50
CA ARG A 74 8.92 -9.56 -12.84
C ARG A 74 9.91 -10.62 -13.32
N GLN A 75 11.19 -10.49 -13.02
CA GLN A 75 12.20 -11.51 -13.31
C GLN A 75 11.87 -12.83 -12.62
N ALA A 76 11.45 -12.78 -11.34
CA ALA A 76 11.03 -13.97 -10.60
C ALA A 76 9.87 -14.71 -11.28
N TYR A 77 8.96 -13.98 -11.91
CA TYR A 77 7.78 -14.57 -12.52
C TYR A 77 7.98 -15.02 -13.97
N TYR A 78 8.61 -14.18 -14.80
CA TYR A 78 8.65 -14.38 -16.26
C TYR A 78 9.90 -15.11 -16.77
N HIS A 79 11.00 -15.09 -16.01
CA HIS A 79 12.23 -15.77 -16.45
C HIS A 79 12.12 -17.30 -16.34
N LYS A 80 12.95 -17.98 -17.12
CA LYS A 80 12.98 -19.46 -17.19
C LYS A 80 13.31 -20.07 -15.83
N PRO A 81 12.64 -21.16 -15.43
CA PRO A 81 13.03 -21.92 -14.25
C PRO A 81 14.51 -22.28 -14.29
N GLY A 82 15.22 -22.06 -13.17
CA GLY A 82 16.65 -22.36 -13.05
C GLY A 82 17.59 -21.29 -13.59
N SER A 83 17.09 -20.18 -14.18
CA SER A 83 17.98 -19.08 -14.57
C SER A 83 18.43 -18.27 -13.33
N PRO A 84 19.67 -17.71 -13.35
CA PRO A 84 20.16 -16.87 -12.27
C PRO A 84 19.27 -15.65 -11.99
N GLU A 85 18.73 -15.03 -13.03
CA GLU A 85 17.85 -13.87 -12.93
C GLU A 85 16.56 -14.22 -12.20
N ARG A 86 15.98 -15.40 -12.49
CA ARG A 86 14.80 -15.88 -11.78
C ARG A 86 15.10 -16.13 -10.31
N GLN A 87 16.23 -16.77 -10.00
CA GLN A 87 16.62 -17.04 -8.62
C GLN A 87 16.82 -15.74 -7.84
N GLN A 88 17.55 -14.77 -8.39
CA GLN A 88 17.72 -13.45 -7.78
C GLN A 88 16.39 -12.75 -7.55
N GLY A 89 15.49 -12.81 -8.54
CA GLY A 89 14.15 -12.26 -8.42
C GLY A 89 13.32 -12.93 -7.32
N MET A 90 13.40 -14.25 -7.17
CA MET A 90 12.72 -15.00 -6.12
C MET A 90 13.25 -14.65 -4.72
N ASP A 91 14.56 -14.53 -4.57
CA ASP A 91 15.20 -14.11 -3.32
C ASP A 91 14.78 -12.67 -2.96
N PHE A 92 14.67 -11.80 -3.96
CA PHE A 92 14.21 -10.45 -3.77
C PHE A 92 12.71 -10.37 -3.43
N LEU A 93 11.86 -11.24 -3.98
CA LEU A 93 10.46 -11.35 -3.57
C LEU A 93 10.31 -11.76 -2.10
N TRP A 94 11.19 -12.62 -1.61
CA TRP A 94 11.23 -12.96 -0.18
C TRP A 94 11.56 -11.74 0.68
N PHE A 95 12.54 -10.94 0.25
CA PHE A 95 12.84 -9.66 0.90
C PHE A 95 11.63 -8.72 0.86
N LEU A 96 10.97 -8.57 -0.29
CA LEU A 96 9.78 -7.70 -0.40
C LEU A 96 8.67 -8.13 0.55
N TRP A 97 8.47 -9.42 0.75
CA TRP A 97 7.42 -9.93 1.64
C TRP A 97 7.70 -9.68 3.13
N ALA A 98 8.92 -9.93 3.61
CA ALA A 98 9.19 -9.97 5.05
C ALA A 98 10.53 -9.31 5.45
N GLY A 99 11.25 -8.75 4.51
CA GLY A 99 12.56 -8.15 4.76
C GLY A 99 12.47 -6.85 5.55
N ARG A 100 13.48 -6.61 6.38
CA ARG A 100 13.63 -5.35 7.12
C ARG A 100 13.62 -4.17 6.16
N ASN A 101 12.77 -3.18 6.45
CA ASN A 101 12.59 -1.97 5.64
C ASN A 101 12.10 -2.23 4.20
N SER A 102 11.51 -3.40 3.92
CA SER A 102 10.84 -3.62 2.65
C SER A 102 9.71 -2.60 2.44
N PRO A 103 9.54 -2.05 1.24
CA PRO A 103 8.49 -1.07 0.93
C PRO A 103 7.07 -1.67 1.02
N ILE A 104 6.93 -2.99 0.88
CA ILE A 104 5.63 -3.68 1.01
C ILE A 104 5.35 -4.03 2.46
N PHE A 105 6.35 -4.53 3.19
CA PHE A 105 6.20 -4.94 4.57
C PHE A 105 6.18 -3.75 5.55
N GLY A 106 6.98 -2.71 5.30
CA GLY A 106 6.98 -1.46 6.06
C GLY A 106 7.34 -1.58 7.54
N ARG A 107 8.05 -2.65 7.94
CA ARG A 107 8.45 -2.95 9.31
C ARG A 107 9.88 -3.47 9.37
N ASN A 108 10.45 -3.50 10.59
CA ASN A 108 11.81 -3.98 10.81
C ASN A 108 11.90 -5.49 10.99
N ARG A 109 10.84 -6.14 11.44
CA ARG A 109 10.75 -7.58 11.66
C ARG A 109 9.29 -8.06 11.68
N MET A 110 9.11 -9.35 11.44
CA MET A 110 7.85 -10.07 11.59
C MET A 110 7.95 -10.96 12.84
N THR A 111 6.95 -10.91 13.71
CA THR A 111 6.96 -11.61 15.02
C THR A 111 5.88 -12.69 15.14
N THR A 112 5.57 -13.37 14.04
CA THR A 112 4.52 -14.39 14.00
C THR A 112 4.80 -15.56 14.94
N PHE A 113 6.06 -16.03 15.01
CA PHE A 113 6.46 -17.14 15.87
C PHE A 113 6.62 -16.68 17.32
N GLU A 114 7.20 -15.53 17.55
CA GLU A 114 7.39 -14.92 18.88
C GLU A 114 6.05 -14.79 19.60
N ARG A 115 5.02 -14.29 18.93
CA ARG A 115 3.65 -14.17 19.48
C ARG A 115 3.02 -15.49 19.87
N ARG A 116 3.47 -16.60 19.30
CA ARG A 116 2.93 -17.94 19.58
C ARG A 116 3.76 -18.74 20.59
N LEU A 117 5.07 -18.50 20.63
CA LEU A 117 6.03 -19.33 21.33
C LEU A 117 6.65 -18.65 22.55
N ILE A 118 6.66 -17.32 22.59
CA ILE A 118 7.30 -16.53 23.65
C ILE A 118 6.22 -15.78 24.43
N LYS A 119 6.22 -15.95 25.75
CA LYS A 119 5.25 -15.27 26.63
C LYS A 119 5.58 -13.80 26.88
N ASP A 120 6.84 -13.42 26.73
CA ASP A 120 7.27 -12.03 26.88
C ASP A 120 6.78 -11.19 25.71
N GLU A 121 5.80 -10.32 25.97
CA GLU A 121 5.19 -9.45 24.97
C GLU A 121 6.15 -8.43 24.37
N SER A 122 7.29 -8.12 25.03
CA SER A 122 8.31 -7.26 24.47
C SER A 122 8.91 -7.82 23.17
N ALA A 123 8.96 -9.16 23.05
CA ALA A 123 9.39 -9.86 21.85
C ALA A 123 8.40 -9.72 20.66
N TRP A 124 7.14 -9.30 20.90
CA TRP A 124 6.11 -9.19 19.88
C TRP A 124 6.11 -7.85 19.14
N THR A 125 7.00 -6.95 19.54
CA THR A 125 7.09 -5.61 18.92
C THR A 125 7.61 -5.69 17.50
N GLU A 126 6.86 -5.10 16.58
CA GLU A 126 7.19 -4.95 15.16
C GLU A 126 7.35 -3.45 14.83
N PRO A 127 8.54 -2.86 15.02
CA PRO A 127 8.75 -1.46 14.74
C PRO A 127 8.44 -1.13 13.28
N LYS A 128 7.69 -0.08 13.06
CA LYS A 128 7.38 0.42 11.72
C LYS A 128 8.58 1.15 11.15
N ASN A 129 8.66 1.24 9.81
CA ASN A 129 9.62 2.11 9.15
C ASN A 129 9.36 3.58 9.51
N ALA A 130 10.40 4.39 9.57
CA ALA A 130 10.33 5.80 9.94
C ALA A 130 9.40 6.62 9.01
N TYR A 131 9.15 6.17 7.78
CA TYR A 131 8.15 6.73 6.88
C TYR A 131 6.81 7.02 7.60
N TYR A 132 6.32 6.11 8.44
CA TYR A 132 5.05 6.28 9.15
C TYR A 132 5.07 7.34 10.27
N THR A 133 6.22 7.91 10.54
CA THR A 133 6.38 9.11 11.38
C THR A 133 6.39 10.36 10.51
N TYR A 134 7.21 10.35 9.47
CA TYR A 134 7.46 11.51 8.61
C TYR A 134 6.35 11.81 7.62
N TYR A 135 5.52 10.86 7.22
CA TYR A 135 4.40 11.08 6.30
C TYR A 135 3.32 12.05 6.84
N GLN A 136 3.42 12.48 8.10
CA GLN A 136 2.60 13.55 8.69
C GLN A 136 3.07 14.95 8.28
N ASP A 137 4.33 15.08 7.87
CA ASP A 137 4.93 16.35 7.49
C ASP A 137 4.64 16.66 6.00
N PRO A 138 3.98 17.81 5.71
CA PRO A 138 3.71 18.21 4.33
C PRO A 138 4.98 18.36 3.47
N ALA A 139 6.07 18.85 4.05
CA ALA A 139 7.33 19.05 3.31
C ALA A 139 7.92 17.71 2.87
N VAL A 140 7.90 16.70 3.74
CA VAL A 140 8.33 15.34 3.41
C VAL A 140 7.44 14.72 2.33
N CYS A 141 6.13 14.96 2.39
CA CYS A 141 5.21 14.50 1.33
C CYS A 141 5.52 15.18 -0.02
N ASP A 142 5.80 16.48 -0.04
CA ASP A 142 6.18 17.18 -1.26
C ASP A 142 7.52 16.69 -1.83
N ASP A 143 8.51 16.40 -0.98
CA ASP A 143 9.79 15.83 -1.42
C ASP A 143 9.63 14.41 -1.97
N LEU A 144 8.76 13.60 -1.37
CA LEU A 144 8.41 12.28 -1.92
C LEU A 144 7.72 12.40 -3.27
N LEU A 145 6.77 13.31 -3.43
CA LEU A 145 6.12 13.54 -4.72
C LEU A 145 7.13 13.94 -5.80
N LYS A 146 8.04 14.87 -5.49
CA LYS A 146 9.13 15.28 -6.41
C LYS A 146 10.04 14.12 -6.79
N GLU A 147 10.39 13.24 -5.84
CA GLU A 147 11.20 12.04 -6.10
C GLU A 147 10.57 11.16 -7.18
N PHE A 148 9.24 11.11 -7.25
CA PHE A 148 8.50 10.36 -8.27
C PHE A 148 8.08 11.22 -9.48
N GLY A 149 8.62 12.44 -9.61
CA GLY A 149 8.38 13.34 -10.73
C GLY A 149 7.05 14.08 -10.69
N LEU A 150 6.48 14.26 -9.50
CA LEU A 150 5.21 14.98 -9.30
C LEU A 150 5.45 16.29 -8.56
N GLU A 151 4.95 17.39 -9.15
CA GLU A 151 4.97 18.71 -8.54
C GLU A 151 3.63 19.42 -8.74
N GLY A 152 3.21 20.18 -7.74
CA GLY A 152 2.01 21.00 -7.82
C GLY A 152 1.07 20.86 -6.63
N PRO A 153 0.09 21.76 -6.52
CA PRO A 153 -0.81 21.81 -5.37
C PRO A 153 -1.75 20.60 -5.28
N HIS A 154 -2.13 20.03 -6.43
CA HIS A 154 -3.10 18.93 -6.54
C HIS A 154 -2.45 17.55 -6.69
N CYS A 155 -1.16 17.44 -6.33
CA CYS A 155 -0.46 16.16 -6.30
C CYS A 155 -0.61 15.52 -4.92
N HIS A 156 -0.98 14.23 -4.90
CA HIS A 156 -1.22 13.50 -3.67
C HIS A 156 -0.52 12.14 -3.65
N ILE A 157 -0.14 11.72 -2.44
CA ILE A 157 0.25 10.34 -2.15
C ILE A 157 -0.98 9.58 -1.68
N ILE A 158 -1.21 8.40 -2.25
CA ILE A 158 -2.30 7.50 -1.87
C ILE A 158 -1.67 6.17 -1.48
N ASN A 159 -1.75 5.81 -0.19
CA ASN A 159 -1.22 4.55 0.29
C ASN A 159 -2.19 3.80 1.22
N GLY A 160 -1.77 2.60 1.67
CA GLY A 160 -2.55 1.72 2.52
C GLY A 160 -1.69 1.04 3.59
N HIS A 161 -1.79 -0.30 3.70
CA HIS A 161 -1.01 -1.19 4.55
C HIS A 161 -1.24 -1.03 6.07
N ILE A 162 -1.26 0.20 6.60
CA ILE A 162 -1.56 0.45 8.02
C ILE A 162 -2.98 0.99 8.12
N PRO A 163 -3.95 0.19 8.57
CA PRO A 163 -5.33 0.62 8.66
C PRO A 163 -5.51 1.82 9.59
N VAL A 164 -6.30 2.78 9.14
CA VAL A 164 -6.67 3.98 9.92
C VAL A 164 -7.57 3.58 11.09
N LYS A 165 -7.19 3.98 12.29
CA LYS A 165 -7.95 3.70 13.53
C LYS A 165 -8.97 4.80 13.77
N SER A 166 -10.00 4.89 12.92
CA SER A 166 -11.05 5.92 13.02
C SER A 166 -11.73 5.94 14.39
N LYS A 167 -11.91 4.77 15.01
CA LYS A 167 -12.43 4.64 16.38
C LYS A 167 -11.59 5.36 17.44
N LYS A 168 -10.30 5.63 17.13
CA LYS A 168 -9.39 6.40 17.99
C LYS A 168 -9.22 7.85 17.51
N GLY A 169 -10.06 8.31 16.59
CA GLY A 169 -9.98 9.67 16.05
C GLY A 169 -8.85 9.88 15.01
N GLU A 170 -8.23 8.79 14.51
CA GLU A 170 -7.20 8.92 13.50
C GLU A 170 -7.81 9.35 12.15
N SER A 171 -7.23 10.38 11.53
CA SER A 171 -7.63 10.86 10.20
C SER A 171 -6.95 10.06 9.09
N PRO A 172 -7.66 9.69 8.02
CA PRO A 172 -7.06 9.14 6.80
C PRO A 172 -6.29 10.19 5.99
N ILE A 173 -6.52 11.48 6.23
CA ILE A 173 -5.85 12.59 5.55
C ILE A 173 -4.66 13.02 6.42
N LYS A 174 -3.47 13.01 5.85
CA LYS A 174 -2.20 13.30 6.51
C LYS A 174 -1.36 14.26 5.66
N GLY A 175 -0.21 14.68 6.21
CA GLY A 175 0.71 15.57 5.51
C GLY A 175 0.04 16.86 5.01
N GLY A 176 -0.82 17.48 5.84
CA GLY A 176 -1.53 18.71 5.44
C GLY A 176 -2.48 18.54 4.24
N GLY A 177 -2.93 17.32 3.95
CA GLY A 177 -3.76 17.01 2.77
C GLY A 177 -3.00 16.38 1.61
N LYS A 178 -1.67 16.32 1.68
CA LYS A 178 -0.82 15.74 0.61
C LYS A 178 -0.85 14.21 0.58
N LEU A 179 -1.26 13.56 1.66
CA LEU A 179 -1.27 12.10 1.75
C LEU A 179 -2.61 11.59 2.27
N LEU A 180 -3.11 10.55 1.59
CA LEU A 180 -4.33 9.84 1.95
C LEU A 180 -4.04 8.37 2.21
N VAL A 181 -4.42 7.90 3.40
CA VAL A 181 -4.40 6.48 3.75
C VAL A 181 -5.79 5.92 3.51
N ILE A 182 -5.96 5.13 2.45
CA ILE A 182 -7.28 4.56 2.09
C ILE A 182 -7.51 3.16 2.64
N ASP A 183 -6.70 2.74 3.61
CA ASP A 183 -6.85 1.45 4.30
C ASP A 183 -7.65 1.61 5.60
N GLY A 184 -8.87 1.13 5.60
CA GLY A 184 -9.72 1.05 6.80
C GLY A 184 -9.92 -0.38 7.27
N GLY A 185 -9.31 -1.36 6.57
CA GLY A 185 -9.47 -2.77 6.86
C GLY A 185 -10.85 -3.30 6.45
N PHE A 186 -11.10 -3.49 5.16
CA PHE A 186 -12.34 -4.12 4.66
C PHE A 186 -12.58 -5.52 5.23
N CYS A 187 -11.53 -6.20 5.67
CA CYS A 187 -11.64 -7.48 6.37
C CYS A 187 -12.36 -7.29 7.71
N LYS A 188 -13.41 -8.08 7.94
CA LYS A 188 -14.23 -8.05 9.16
C LYS A 188 -13.39 -8.12 10.45
N ALA A 189 -12.27 -8.83 10.43
CA ALA A 189 -11.38 -8.95 11.58
C ALA A 189 -10.76 -7.62 12.03
N TYR A 190 -10.56 -6.67 11.11
CA TYR A 190 -10.01 -5.34 11.43
C TYR A 190 -11.06 -4.34 11.92
N GLN A 191 -12.33 -4.53 11.57
CA GLN A 191 -13.41 -3.56 11.85
C GLN A 191 -13.57 -3.26 13.35
N GLN A 192 -13.30 -4.23 14.22
CA GLN A 192 -13.31 -4.00 15.67
C GLN A 192 -12.25 -2.98 16.11
N THR A 193 -11.10 -2.97 15.45
CA THR A 193 -9.97 -2.08 15.77
C THR A 193 -10.08 -0.75 15.05
N THR A 194 -10.49 -0.75 13.79
CA THR A 194 -10.59 0.46 12.94
C THR A 194 -11.86 1.26 13.21
N GLY A 195 -12.96 0.58 13.49
CA GLY A 195 -14.28 1.18 13.69
C GLY A 195 -15.07 1.46 12.41
N ILE A 196 -14.49 1.14 11.24
CA ILE A 196 -15.11 1.30 9.92
C ILE A 196 -14.83 0.07 9.06
N ALA A 197 -15.59 -0.06 7.94
CA ALA A 197 -15.35 -1.11 6.96
C ALA A 197 -14.27 -0.74 5.91
N GLY A 198 -13.93 0.53 5.77
CA GLY A 198 -12.89 0.98 4.84
C GLY A 198 -13.16 2.34 4.23
N TYR A 199 -12.28 2.75 3.33
CA TYR A 199 -12.39 4.00 2.58
C TYR A 199 -12.43 3.75 1.07
N THR A 200 -13.15 4.61 0.36
CA THR A 200 -13.06 4.74 -1.09
C THR A 200 -12.68 6.18 -1.44
N LEU A 201 -11.60 6.35 -2.19
CA LEU A 201 -11.24 7.62 -2.77
C LEU A 201 -11.91 7.76 -4.15
N ILE A 202 -12.69 8.81 -4.33
CA ILE A 202 -13.28 9.21 -5.60
C ILE A 202 -12.57 10.45 -6.10
N TYR A 203 -11.89 10.33 -7.23
CA TYR A 203 -11.27 11.42 -7.95
C TYR A 203 -12.00 11.65 -9.28
N ASN A 204 -12.39 12.87 -9.53
CA ASN A 204 -13.05 13.27 -10.76
C ASN A 204 -12.55 14.65 -11.22
N SER A 205 -13.09 15.16 -12.33
CA SER A 205 -12.66 16.42 -12.94
C SER A 205 -12.85 17.67 -12.06
N ALA A 206 -13.54 17.57 -10.94
CA ALA A 206 -13.88 18.73 -10.11
C ALA A 206 -13.34 18.63 -8.68
N CYS A 207 -13.11 17.42 -8.16
CA CYS A 207 -12.76 17.25 -6.75
C CYS A 207 -12.19 15.88 -6.43
N TYR A 208 -11.56 15.83 -5.26
CA TYR A 208 -11.26 14.62 -4.51
C TYR A 208 -12.28 14.44 -3.39
N ARG A 209 -12.86 13.26 -3.29
CA ARG A 209 -13.87 12.90 -2.30
C ARG A 209 -13.48 11.61 -1.63
N LEU A 210 -13.50 11.61 -0.30
CA LEU A 210 -13.28 10.42 0.50
C LEU A 210 -14.61 9.91 1.05
N VAL A 211 -14.87 8.62 0.83
CA VAL A 211 -16.05 7.93 1.34
C VAL A 211 -15.61 6.95 2.41
N SER A 212 -16.16 7.09 3.63
CA SER A 212 -15.98 6.15 4.73
C SER A 212 -17.17 5.19 4.76
N HIS A 213 -16.91 3.89 4.81
CA HIS A 213 -17.93 2.86 4.84
C HIS A 213 -18.13 2.32 6.26
N GLU A 214 -19.38 2.31 6.72
CA GLU A 214 -19.74 1.68 7.99
C GLU A 214 -19.66 0.15 7.88
N PRO A 215 -19.38 -0.56 8.99
CA PRO A 215 -19.43 -2.01 9.01
C PRO A 215 -20.82 -2.54 8.63
N PHE A 216 -20.88 -3.49 7.71
CA PHE A 216 -22.16 -4.11 7.33
C PHE A 216 -22.66 -5.04 8.45
N VAL A 217 -23.83 -4.74 8.96
CA VAL A 217 -24.45 -5.45 10.09
C VAL A 217 -24.94 -6.87 9.75
N GLY A 218 -24.95 -7.24 8.49
CA GLY A 218 -25.40 -8.54 8.00
C GLY A 218 -26.77 -8.46 7.31
N ARG A 219 -27.00 -9.40 6.39
CA ARG A 219 -28.18 -9.41 5.51
C ARG A 219 -29.51 -9.48 6.29
N ALA A 220 -29.58 -10.34 7.31
CA ALA A 220 -30.80 -10.51 8.10
C ALA A 220 -31.18 -9.22 8.84
N GLU A 221 -30.20 -8.58 9.46
CA GLU A 221 -30.41 -7.33 10.19
C GLU A 221 -30.74 -6.17 9.25
N ALA A 222 -30.08 -6.06 8.10
CA ALA A 222 -30.37 -5.05 7.10
C ALA A 222 -31.81 -5.16 6.57
N ILE A 223 -32.31 -6.38 6.32
CA ILE A 223 -33.70 -6.62 5.92
C ILE A 223 -34.65 -6.25 7.05
N ARG A 224 -34.36 -6.67 8.29
CA ARG A 224 -35.22 -6.41 9.45
C ARG A 224 -35.39 -4.92 9.74
N THR A 225 -34.33 -4.14 9.59
CA THR A 225 -34.30 -2.70 9.90
C THR A 225 -34.53 -1.81 8.67
N SER A 226 -34.61 -2.40 7.47
CA SER A 226 -34.65 -1.68 6.18
C SER A 226 -33.47 -0.71 6.02
N GLN A 227 -32.31 -1.03 6.64
CA GLN A 227 -31.09 -0.25 6.54
C GLN A 227 -30.23 -0.73 5.38
N ASP A 228 -29.73 0.23 4.61
CA ASP A 228 -28.68 -0.01 3.61
C ASP A 228 -27.28 0.16 4.26
N ILE A 229 -26.23 -0.10 3.50
CA ILE A 229 -24.85 0.17 3.91
C ILE A 229 -24.69 1.68 4.07
N ALA A 230 -24.47 2.13 5.29
CA ALA A 230 -24.24 3.55 5.57
C ALA A 230 -22.82 3.93 5.14
N SER A 231 -22.68 5.08 4.53
CA SER A 231 -21.40 5.66 4.13
C SER A 231 -21.44 7.18 4.30
N THR A 232 -20.34 7.72 4.83
CA THR A 232 -20.16 9.17 4.95
C THR A 232 -19.20 9.64 3.87
N SER A 233 -19.57 10.71 3.15
CA SER A 233 -18.79 11.24 2.04
C SER A 233 -18.36 12.68 2.31
N VAL A 234 -17.05 12.94 2.20
CA VAL A 234 -16.46 14.27 2.41
C VAL A 234 -15.64 14.66 1.19
N VAL A 235 -15.90 15.83 0.62
CA VAL A 235 -15.02 16.47 -0.36
C VAL A 235 -13.90 17.14 0.42
N PHE A 236 -12.66 16.65 0.29
CA PHE A 236 -11.53 17.23 1.00
C PHE A 236 -10.73 18.21 0.16
N GLU A 237 -10.86 18.13 -1.17
CA GLU A 237 -10.25 19.11 -2.08
C GLU A 237 -11.14 19.36 -3.29
N ARG A 238 -11.21 20.63 -3.71
CA ARG A 238 -11.85 21.04 -4.95
C ARG A 238 -10.81 21.64 -5.88
N LEU A 239 -10.87 21.23 -7.15
CA LEU A 239 -10.05 21.85 -8.19
C LEU A 239 -10.63 23.23 -8.54
N GLU A 240 -9.77 24.22 -8.76
CA GLU A 240 -10.17 25.59 -9.15
C GLU A 240 -10.92 25.60 -10.48
N SER A 241 -10.52 24.74 -11.40
CA SER A 241 -11.19 24.53 -12.68
C SER A 241 -11.34 23.03 -12.95
N ARG A 242 -12.36 22.67 -13.74
CA ARG A 242 -12.54 21.26 -14.13
C ARG A 242 -11.38 20.77 -14.97
N LEU A 243 -10.80 19.66 -14.56
CA LEU A 243 -9.78 18.96 -15.33
C LEU A 243 -10.41 18.43 -16.63
N LYS A 244 -9.83 18.81 -17.77
CA LYS A 244 -10.23 18.29 -19.09
C LYS A 244 -9.51 16.97 -19.36
N ILE A 245 -10.10 16.09 -20.17
CA ILE A 245 -9.49 14.81 -20.55
C ILE A 245 -8.09 15.03 -21.17
N ALA A 246 -7.92 16.02 -22.04
CA ALA A 246 -6.63 16.37 -22.61
C ALA A 246 -5.54 16.81 -21.61
N GLY A 247 -5.89 17.04 -20.34
CA GLY A 247 -4.97 17.34 -19.25
C GLY A 247 -4.78 16.17 -18.30
N THR A 248 -5.18 14.96 -18.71
CA THR A 248 -5.03 13.71 -17.93
C THR A 248 -4.11 12.73 -18.64
N ASP A 249 -3.66 11.70 -17.94
CA ASP A 249 -2.80 10.63 -18.50
C ASP A 249 -3.52 9.72 -19.52
N VAL A 250 -4.80 9.97 -19.80
CA VAL A 250 -5.62 9.23 -20.78
C VAL A 250 -6.03 10.08 -21.98
N GLY A 251 -5.75 11.40 -21.97
CA GLY A 251 -6.13 12.35 -23.01
C GLY A 251 -5.07 12.69 -24.05
#